data_223a686cab591932b7312df9591a215f
#
_entry.id   223a686cab591932b7312df9591a215f
#
_cell.length_a   1.000
_cell.length_b   1.000
_cell.length_c   1.000
_cell.angle_alpha   90.00
_cell.angle_beta   90.00
_cell.angle_gamma   90.00
#
_symmetry.space_group_name_H-M   'P 1'
#
loop_
_entity.id
_entity.type
_entity.pdbx_description
1 polymer ?
#
loop_
_entity_poly.entity_id
_entity_poly.type
_entity_poly.pdbx_seq_one_letter_code
_entity_poly.pdbx_strand_id
1 'polypeptide(L)'
;WVQAVNAYGDQRWWPLLLPLAAAAVLTVVAVLLTRRRDVGAGLVATRPGSPRASTVLSSVPGLALVQQRSSIFWWTVGLFLAGLAFGSFGNEISTMLEDNPTLSDALGGATGDDLIDAYFGLIMLILVLIVACFAVSSVHRLRVEESAARTELALSTHTSRTAWLLGWLAVTALGSLLVLVAAGVGVAVADTLVSGSAGRFGELVGASLVYLPAVGVLGGLAAALYGWLPRLGALAWVVVAGCFVVGWLGDLLKIPEAVRDLSPFNSTPRLPQEAMDWSVVLLLTVLALVLLGLAVAGFRRRDVGSA
;
A
#
# COMPACT_ATOMS: atom_id res chain seq x y z
N TRP A 1 -26.36 2.17 -0.19
CA TRP A 1 -27.50 3.12 -0.25
C TRP A 1 -27.62 3.76 -1.63
N VAL A 2 -26.54 4.22 -2.23
CA VAL A 2 -26.57 4.83 -3.58
C VAL A 2 -27.04 3.83 -4.64
N GLN A 3 -26.60 2.58 -4.58
CA GLN A 3 -27.05 1.51 -5.49
C GLN A 3 -28.54 1.19 -5.34
N ALA A 4 -29.13 1.41 -4.17
CA ALA A 4 -30.55 1.19 -3.92
C ALA A 4 -31.47 2.20 -4.64
N VAL A 5 -30.90 3.23 -5.28
CA VAL A 5 -31.62 4.18 -6.16
C VAL A 5 -32.11 3.49 -7.43
N ASN A 6 -31.42 2.41 -7.87
CA ASN A 6 -31.74 1.63 -9.07
C ASN A 6 -31.87 2.52 -10.32
N ALA A 7 -30.83 3.30 -10.62
CA ALA A 7 -30.83 4.38 -11.62
C ALA A 7 -31.24 3.94 -13.05
N TYR A 8 -31.08 2.64 -13.37
CA TYR A 8 -31.40 2.06 -14.67
C TYR A 8 -32.66 1.17 -14.66
N GLY A 9 -33.43 1.18 -13.53
CA GLY A 9 -34.68 0.45 -13.36
C GLY A 9 -35.77 1.32 -12.72
N ASP A 10 -36.57 0.74 -11.81
CA ASP A 10 -37.55 1.50 -11.02
C ASP A 10 -36.86 2.49 -10.09
N GLN A 11 -36.71 3.73 -10.53
CA GLN A 11 -35.95 4.77 -9.83
C GLN A 11 -36.61 5.07 -8.47
N ARG A 12 -35.87 4.81 -7.39
CA ARG A 12 -36.28 5.10 -6.01
C ARG A 12 -35.35 6.13 -5.42
N TRP A 13 -35.80 7.37 -5.32
CA TRP A 13 -34.97 8.48 -4.84
C TRP A 13 -34.86 8.56 -3.31
N TRP A 14 -35.79 7.93 -2.57
CA TRP A 14 -35.78 7.96 -1.11
C TRP A 14 -34.47 7.44 -0.46
N PRO A 15 -33.70 6.46 -1.01
CA PRO A 15 -32.48 6.01 -0.38
C PRO A 15 -31.39 7.11 -0.29
N LEU A 16 -31.48 8.16 -1.13
CA LEU A 16 -30.58 9.31 -1.04
C LEU A 16 -30.81 10.16 0.22
N LEU A 17 -31.98 10.06 0.83
CA LEU A 17 -32.23 10.72 2.10
C LEU A 17 -31.40 10.15 3.24
N LEU A 18 -30.99 8.87 3.16
CA LEU A 18 -30.17 8.22 4.20
C LEU A 18 -28.77 8.84 4.29
N PRO A 19 -27.98 8.97 3.22
CA PRO A 19 -26.69 9.63 3.29
C PRO A 19 -26.82 11.13 3.63
N LEU A 20 -27.87 11.82 3.18
CA LEU A 20 -28.12 13.21 3.55
C LEU A 20 -28.43 13.35 5.04
N ALA A 21 -29.28 12.49 5.59
CA ALA A 21 -29.57 12.47 7.02
C ALA A 21 -28.29 12.12 7.83
N ALA A 22 -27.52 11.14 7.40
CA ALA A 22 -26.24 10.80 8.03
C ALA A 22 -25.26 11.98 8.00
N ALA A 23 -25.14 12.67 6.86
CA ALA A 23 -24.30 13.87 6.75
C ALA A 23 -24.77 14.99 7.67
N ALA A 24 -26.07 15.24 7.75
CA ALA A 24 -26.64 16.25 8.64
C ALA A 24 -26.35 15.90 10.12
N VAL A 25 -26.57 14.64 10.53
CA VAL A 25 -26.30 14.18 11.90
C VAL A 25 -24.81 14.34 12.22
N LEU A 26 -23.92 13.89 11.33
CA LEU A 26 -22.48 14.00 11.52
C LEU A 26 -22.03 15.47 11.61
N THR A 27 -22.62 16.36 10.80
CA THR A 27 -22.32 17.79 10.85
C THR A 27 -22.79 18.40 12.19
N VAL A 28 -23.98 18.08 12.66
CA VAL A 28 -24.47 18.53 13.96
C VAL A 28 -23.56 18.03 15.09
N VAL A 29 -23.22 16.74 15.08
CA VAL A 29 -22.29 16.14 16.06
C VAL A 29 -20.94 16.86 16.02
N ALA A 30 -20.38 17.09 14.83
CA ALA A 30 -19.09 17.79 14.69
C ALA A 30 -19.16 19.21 15.27
N VAL A 31 -20.22 19.98 14.99
CA VAL A 31 -20.42 21.32 15.54
C VAL A 31 -20.57 21.29 17.07
N LEU A 32 -21.35 20.35 17.62
CA LEU A 32 -21.52 20.20 19.06
C LEU A 32 -20.21 19.83 19.76
N LEU A 33 -19.45 18.92 19.16
CA LEU A 33 -18.13 18.53 19.70
C LEU A 33 -17.12 19.69 19.62
N THR A 34 -17.14 20.45 18.52
CA THR A 34 -16.26 21.63 18.37
C THR A 34 -16.59 22.72 19.39
N ARG A 35 -17.87 22.93 19.72
CA ARG A 35 -18.30 23.89 20.75
C ARG A 35 -17.88 23.51 22.17
N ARG A 36 -17.64 22.22 22.43
CA ARG A 36 -17.17 21.69 23.74
C ARG A 36 -15.66 21.58 23.84
N ARG A 37 -14.93 21.96 22.81
CA ARG A 37 -13.49 21.82 22.72
C ARG A 37 -12.83 23.18 22.77
N ASP A 38 -11.87 23.37 23.69
CA ASP A 38 -10.99 24.54 23.69
C ASP A 38 -10.08 24.52 22.46
N VAL A 39 -9.75 25.67 21.91
CA VAL A 39 -8.85 25.80 20.77
C VAL A 39 -7.48 25.19 21.13
N GLY A 40 -7.07 24.18 20.37
CA GLY A 40 -5.81 23.45 20.61
C GLY A 40 -5.93 22.23 21.54
N ALA A 41 -7.08 22.01 22.22
CA ALA A 41 -7.29 20.82 23.04
C ALA A 41 -8.00 19.69 22.25
N GLY A 42 -7.60 18.44 22.49
CA GLY A 42 -8.32 17.25 21.99
C GLY A 42 -9.55 16.94 22.85
N LEU A 43 -10.53 16.18 22.31
CA LEU A 43 -11.68 15.66 23.09
C LEU A 43 -11.21 14.67 24.18
N VAL A 44 -10.10 14.02 23.96
CA VAL A 44 -9.46 13.14 24.93
C VAL A 44 -8.27 13.88 25.54
N ALA A 45 -8.25 14.02 26.86
CA ALA A 45 -7.13 14.66 27.56
C ALA A 45 -5.83 13.90 27.23
N THR A 46 -4.80 14.66 26.89
CA THR A 46 -3.46 14.11 26.67
C THR A 46 -2.96 13.46 27.97
N ARG A 47 -2.76 12.15 27.95
CA ARG A 47 -2.13 11.47 29.10
C ARG A 47 -0.66 11.91 29.18
N PRO A 48 -0.16 12.28 30.37
CA PRO A 48 1.26 12.52 30.51
C PRO A 48 2.03 11.26 30.12
N GLY A 49 3.05 11.44 29.29
CA GLY A 49 3.93 10.33 28.90
C GLY A 49 4.74 9.80 30.08
N SER A 50 5.43 8.68 29.86
CA SER A 50 6.38 8.16 30.84
C SER A 50 7.45 9.24 31.16
N PRO A 51 7.80 9.45 32.44
CA PRO A 51 8.85 10.39 32.82
C PRO A 51 10.26 9.95 32.35
N ARG A 52 10.39 8.72 31.91
CA ARG A 52 11.64 8.17 31.35
C ARG A 52 11.42 7.74 29.93
N ALA A 53 12.34 8.09 29.03
CA ALA A 53 12.33 7.61 27.66
C ALA A 53 12.50 6.07 27.63
N SER A 54 11.73 5.41 26.77
CA SER A 54 11.92 3.98 26.47
C SER A 54 13.29 3.76 25.79
N THR A 55 13.95 2.63 26.05
CA THR A 55 15.18 2.23 25.37
C THR A 55 15.03 2.15 23.84
N VAL A 56 13.81 1.91 23.35
CA VAL A 56 13.51 1.95 21.91
C VAL A 56 13.79 3.33 21.31
N LEU A 57 13.55 4.41 22.05
CA LEU A 57 13.78 5.79 21.61
C LEU A 57 15.26 6.20 21.62
N SER A 58 16.17 5.36 22.07
CA SER A 58 17.61 5.64 22.05
C SER A 58 18.25 5.45 20.66
N SER A 59 17.48 4.93 19.68
CA SER A 59 17.95 4.72 18.32
C SER A 59 17.04 5.38 17.29
N VAL A 60 17.61 5.78 16.15
CA VAL A 60 16.84 6.38 15.04
C VAL A 60 15.75 5.44 14.52
N PRO A 61 16.02 4.15 14.25
CA PRO A 61 14.96 3.22 13.83
C PRO A 61 13.85 3.07 14.88
N GLY A 62 14.22 3.07 16.17
CA GLY A 62 13.25 2.99 17.25
C GLY A 62 12.34 4.21 17.32
N LEU A 63 12.89 5.41 17.14
CA LEU A 63 12.11 6.64 17.04
C LEU A 63 11.16 6.59 15.83
N ALA A 64 11.67 6.23 14.64
CA ALA A 64 10.89 6.09 13.42
C ALA A 64 9.76 5.06 13.59
N LEU A 65 10.04 3.91 14.24
CA LEU A 65 9.05 2.88 14.50
C LEU A 65 7.92 3.38 15.42
N VAL A 66 8.26 4.05 16.52
CA VAL A 66 7.27 4.62 17.45
C VAL A 66 6.36 5.62 16.75
N GLN A 67 6.92 6.44 15.88
CA GLN A 67 6.14 7.44 15.13
C GLN A 67 5.28 6.80 14.02
N GLN A 68 5.70 5.68 13.43
CA GLN A 68 4.99 5.02 12.35
C GLN A 68 4.10 3.85 12.80
N ARG A 69 4.22 3.38 14.05
CA ARG A 69 3.52 2.18 14.54
C ARG A 69 2.02 2.16 14.27
N SER A 70 1.34 3.28 14.47
CA SER A 70 -0.10 3.37 14.22
C SER A 70 -0.42 3.26 12.72
N SER A 71 0.38 3.90 11.87
CA SER A 71 0.23 3.77 10.41
C SER A 71 0.48 2.34 9.97
N ILE A 72 1.60 1.74 10.38
CA ILE A 72 1.94 0.34 10.05
C ILE A 72 0.80 -0.58 10.50
N PHE A 73 0.30 -0.43 11.73
CA PHE A 73 -0.79 -1.24 12.26
C PHE A 73 -2.07 -1.14 11.41
N TRP A 74 -2.54 0.07 11.10
CA TRP A 74 -3.77 0.24 10.35
C TRP A 74 -3.65 -0.18 8.89
N TRP A 75 -2.49 0.03 8.26
CA TRP A 75 -2.23 -0.48 6.93
C TRP A 75 -2.18 -2.02 6.91
N THR A 76 -1.53 -2.64 7.91
CA THR A 76 -1.48 -4.10 8.05
C THR A 76 -2.88 -4.69 8.22
N VAL A 77 -3.69 -4.14 9.13
CA VAL A 77 -5.06 -4.59 9.36
C VAL A 77 -5.92 -4.35 8.11
N GLY A 78 -5.82 -3.17 7.49
CA GLY A 78 -6.60 -2.83 6.30
C GLY A 78 -6.30 -3.75 5.12
N LEU A 79 -5.03 -4.02 4.84
CA LEU A 79 -4.63 -4.91 3.73
C LEU A 79 -4.92 -6.39 4.06
N PHE A 80 -4.80 -6.82 5.30
CA PHE A 80 -5.23 -8.15 5.71
C PHE A 80 -6.75 -8.35 5.48
N LEU A 81 -7.57 -7.39 5.92
CA LEU A 81 -9.02 -7.45 5.72
C LEU A 81 -9.41 -7.33 4.23
N ALA A 82 -8.71 -6.51 3.46
CA ALA A 82 -8.90 -6.45 2.01
C ALA A 82 -8.53 -7.79 1.35
N GLY A 83 -7.41 -8.40 1.76
CA GLY A 83 -7.01 -9.73 1.32
C GLY A 83 -8.06 -10.79 1.65
N LEU A 84 -8.61 -10.78 2.88
CA LEU A 84 -9.73 -11.66 3.26
C LEU A 84 -10.96 -11.45 2.37
N ALA A 85 -11.35 -10.19 2.15
CA ALA A 85 -12.52 -9.89 1.33
C ALA A 85 -12.35 -10.35 -0.12
N PHE A 86 -11.21 -10.04 -0.75
CA PHE A 86 -10.97 -10.45 -2.13
C PHE A 86 -10.66 -11.94 -2.26
N GLY A 87 -9.95 -12.54 -1.33
CA GLY A 87 -9.64 -13.98 -1.35
C GLY A 87 -10.88 -14.87 -1.27
N SER A 88 -11.97 -14.39 -0.65
CA SER A 88 -13.21 -15.16 -0.56
C SER A 88 -13.96 -15.34 -1.88
N PHE A 89 -13.66 -14.53 -2.91
CA PHE A 89 -14.33 -14.63 -4.21
C PHE A 89 -13.72 -15.67 -5.16
N GLY A 90 -12.57 -16.25 -4.84
CA GLY A 90 -11.91 -17.24 -5.71
C GLY A 90 -12.81 -18.41 -6.07
N ASN A 91 -13.59 -18.93 -5.12
CA ASN A 91 -14.48 -20.08 -5.33
C ASN A 91 -15.77 -19.73 -6.11
N GLU A 92 -16.22 -18.47 -6.07
CA GLU A 92 -17.36 -18.00 -6.86
C GLU A 92 -17.09 -18.14 -8.36
N ILE A 93 -15.84 -17.98 -8.77
CA ILE A 93 -15.40 -18.08 -10.17
C ILE A 93 -15.50 -19.53 -10.64
N SER A 94 -15.07 -20.51 -9.85
CA SER A 94 -15.19 -21.93 -10.21
C SER A 94 -16.65 -22.34 -10.32
N THR A 95 -17.51 -21.93 -9.40
CA THR A 95 -18.93 -22.25 -9.42
C THR A 95 -19.64 -21.63 -10.63
N MET A 96 -19.29 -20.40 -11.00
CA MET A 96 -19.83 -19.76 -12.21
C MET A 96 -19.48 -20.52 -13.51
N LEU A 97 -18.31 -21.15 -13.57
CA LEU A 97 -17.88 -21.93 -14.73
C LEU A 97 -18.53 -23.31 -14.77
N GLU A 98 -18.65 -23.96 -13.61
CA GLU A 98 -19.35 -25.26 -13.50
C GLU A 98 -20.83 -25.11 -13.90
N ASP A 99 -21.47 -24.02 -13.52
CA ASP A 99 -22.88 -23.74 -13.83
C ASP A 99 -23.09 -23.28 -15.29
N ASN A 100 -22.04 -22.83 -16.00
CA ASN A 100 -22.10 -22.30 -17.36
C ASN A 100 -21.03 -22.89 -18.28
N PRO A 101 -21.19 -24.14 -18.80
CA PRO A 101 -20.23 -24.76 -19.70
C PRO A 101 -19.95 -23.95 -20.97
N THR A 102 -20.96 -23.21 -21.47
CA THR A 102 -20.82 -22.33 -22.64
C THR A 102 -19.88 -21.14 -22.38
N LEU A 103 -19.74 -20.71 -21.12
CA LEU A 103 -18.79 -19.67 -20.73
C LEU A 103 -17.35 -20.21 -20.77
N SER A 104 -17.13 -21.43 -20.30
CA SER A 104 -15.83 -22.13 -20.40
C SER A 104 -15.39 -22.27 -21.85
N ASP A 105 -16.28 -22.68 -22.74
CA ASP A 105 -16.00 -22.79 -24.18
C ASP A 105 -15.69 -21.41 -24.82
N ALA A 106 -16.41 -20.38 -24.44
CA ALA A 106 -16.19 -19.01 -24.92
C ALA A 106 -14.84 -18.42 -24.43
N LEU A 107 -14.32 -18.89 -23.30
CA LEU A 107 -13.01 -18.51 -22.74
C LEU A 107 -11.86 -19.36 -23.26
N GLY A 108 -12.08 -20.12 -24.36
CA GLY A 108 -11.04 -20.90 -25.03
C GLY A 108 -10.71 -22.22 -24.34
N GLY A 109 -11.61 -22.74 -23.49
CA GLY A 109 -11.42 -23.99 -22.76
C GLY A 109 -10.48 -23.84 -21.55
N ALA A 110 -10.31 -22.62 -21.04
CA ALA A 110 -9.58 -22.39 -19.80
C ALA A 110 -10.21 -23.21 -18.66
N THR A 111 -9.37 -23.88 -17.88
CA THR A 111 -9.84 -24.65 -16.73
C THR A 111 -10.27 -23.72 -15.61
N GLY A 112 -11.10 -24.20 -14.69
CA GLY A 112 -11.48 -23.42 -13.50
C GLY A 112 -10.27 -22.94 -12.71
N ASP A 113 -9.23 -23.79 -12.61
CA ASP A 113 -7.99 -23.48 -11.92
C ASP A 113 -7.21 -22.34 -12.60
N ASP A 114 -7.10 -22.33 -13.94
CA ASP A 114 -6.41 -21.26 -14.68
C ASP A 114 -7.07 -19.89 -14.45
N LEU A 115 -8.40 -19.85 -14.37
CA LEU A 115 -9.14 -18.63 -14.12
C LEU A 115 -9.04 -18.15 -12.67
N ILE A 116 -9.00 -19.09 -11.71
CA ILE A 116 -8.75 -18.78 -10.31
C ILE A 116 -7.34 -18.20 -10.13
N ASP A 117 -6.34 -18.77 -10.79
CA ASP A 117 -4.97 -18.30 -10.74
C ASP A 117 -4.82 -16.91 -11.39
N ALA A 118 -5.51 -16.68 -12.51
CA ALA A 118 -5.57 -15.36 -13.14
C ALA A 118 -6.25 -14.32 -12.24
N TYR A 119 -7.32 -14.70 -11.55
CA TYR A 119 -7.99 -13.85 -10.58
C TYR A 119 -7.07 -13.48 -9.41
N PHE A 120 -6.41 -14.46 -8.79
CA PHE A 120 -5.48 -14.19 -7.70
C PHE A 120 -4.28 -13.35 -8.15
N GLY A 121 -3.75 -13.57 -9.35
CA GLY A 121 -2.72 -12.72 -9.94
C GLY A 121 -3.16 -11.25 -10.06
N LEU A 122 -4.39 -11.01 -10.54
CA LEU A 122 -4.95 -9.66 -10.63
C LEU A 122 -5.17 -9.01 -9.27
N ILE A 123 -5.76 -9.75 -8.32
CA ILE A 123 -6.02 -9.23 -6.97
C ILE A 123 -4.71 -8.93 -6.24
N MET A 124 -3.70 -9.80 -6.36
CA MET A 124 -2.36 -9.54 -5.81
C MET A 124 -1.78 -8.25 -6.37
N LEU A 125 -1.86 -8.03 -7.68
CA LEU A 125 -1.39 -6.79 -8.31
C LEU A 125 -2.05 -5.56 -7.68
N ILE A 126 -3.39 -5.58 -7.50
CA ILE A 126 -4.13 -4.46 -6.91
C ILE A 126 -3.70 -4.24 -5.45
N LEU A 127 -3.66 -5.29 -4.64
CA LEU A 127 -3.27 -5.18 -3.23
C LEU A 127 -1.85 -4.66 -3.07
N VAL A 128 -0.92 -5.12 -3.89
CA VAL A 128 0.48 -4.69 -3.83
C VAL A 128 0.68 -3.25 -4.29
N LEU A 129 -0.09 -2.78 -5.27
CA LEU A 129 -0.12 -1.36 -5.63
C LEU A 129 -0.57 -0.49 -4.45
N ILE A 130 -1.51 -0.99 -3.63
CA ILE A 130 -1.91 -0.30 -2.40
C ILE A 130 -0.79 -0.35 -1.34
N VAL A 131 -0.01 -1.45 -1.25
CA VAL A 131 1.20 -1.50 -0.41
C VAL A 131 2.24 -0.47 -0.85
N ALA A 132 2.39 -0.22 -2.15
CA ALA A 132 3.27 0.84 -2.65
C ALA A 132 2.83 2.24 -2.18
N CYS A 133 1.53 2.49 -2.05
CA CYS A 133 1.02 3.72 -1.44
C CYS A 133 1.48 3.85 0.03
N PHE A 134 1.52 2.76 0.79
CA PHE A 134 2.09 2.76 2.14
C PHE A 134 3.58 3.12 2.10
N ALA A 135 4.38 2.50 1.25
CA ALA A 135 5.81 2.75 1.15
C ALA A 135 6.10 4.23 0.82
N VAL A 136 5.41 4.80 -0.17
CA VAL A 136 5.55 6.20 -0.55
C VAL A 136 5.09 7.13 0.56
N SER A 137 3.94 6.87 1.21
CA SER A 137 3.45 7.69 2.32
C SER A 137 4.37 7.64 3.54
N SER A 138 4.98 6.48 3.81
CA SER A 138 5.96 6.31 4.88
C SER A 138 7.22 7.16 4.64
N VAL A 139 7.74 7.17 3.40
CA VAL A 139 8.88 8.03 3.02
C VAL A 139 8.52 9.51 3.11
N HIS A 140 7.31 9.90 2.72
CA HIS A 140 6.87 11.31 2.80
C HIS A 140 6.84 11.85 4.24
N ARG A 141 6.76 11.01 5.26
CA ARG A 141 6.87 11.43 6.66
C ARG A 141 8.22 12.06 6.97
N LEU A 142 9.32 11.66 6.30
CA LEU A 142 10.62 12.32 6.43
C LEU A 142 10.53 13.82 6.14
N ARG A 143 9.76 14.19 5.11
CA ARG A 143 9.54 15.60 4.78
C ARG A 143 8.72 16.33 5.87
N VAL A 144 7.72 15.65 6.44
CA VAL A 144 6.94 16.21 7.55
C VAL A 144 7.82 16.43 8.78
N GLU A 145 8.73 15.50 9.08
CA GLU A 145 9.68 15.64 10.18
C GLU A 145 10.66 16.82 9.94
N GLU A 146 11.11 16.98 8.71
CA GLU A 146 11.99 18.08 8.32
C GLU A 146 11.26 19.44 8.37
N SER A 147 10.07 19.55 7.81
CA SER A 147 9.27 20.79 7.83
C SER A 147 8.87 21.22 9.24
N ALA A 148 8.83 20.29 10.19
CA ALA A 148 8.58 20.55 11.61
C ALA A 148 9.87 20.80 12.43
N ALA A 149 11.03 20.99 11.76
CA ALA A 149 12.36 21.19 12.34
C ALA A 149 12.84 20.07 13.30
N ARG A 150 12.14 18.91 13.33
CA ARG A 150 12.52 17.77 14.19
C ARG A 150 13.75 17.04 13.68
N THR A 151 13.97 17.05 12.37
CA THR A 151 15.18 16.49 11.76
C THR A 151 16.42 17.25 12.20
N GLU A 152 16.37 18.58 12.29
CA GLU A 152 17.49 19.41 12.77
C GLU A 152 17.86 19.09 14.22
N LEU A 153 16.86 18.94 15.09
CA LEU A 153 17.06 18.51 16.47
C LEU A 153 17.76 17.16 16.56
N ALA A 154 17.36 16.19 15.74
CA ALA A 154 18.00 14.87 15.73
C ALA A 154 19.44 14.94 15.20
N LEU A 155 19.70 15.75 14.17
CA LEU A 155 21.03 15.92 13.56
C LEU A 155 21.96 16.80 14.40
N SER A 156 21.45 17.61 15.34
CA SER A 156 22.28 18.33 16.31
C SER A 156 22.90 17.45 17.39
N THR A 157 22.45 16.19 17.48
CA THR A 157 23.06 15.17 18.33
C THR A 157 24.21 14.47 17.59
N HIS A 158 24.74 13.39 18.13
CA HIS A 158 25.77 12.53 17.49
C HIS A 158 25.23 11.70 16.31
N THR A 159 23.96 11.91 15.89
CA THR A 159 23.33 11.15 14.78
C THR A 159 23.83 11.65 13.44
N SER A 160 24.43 10.76 12.63
CA SER A 160 24.83 11.10 11.27
C SER A 160 23.61 11.18 10.31
N ARG A 161 23.72 12.03 9.27
CA ARG A 161 22.68 12.15 8.23
C ARG A 161 22.32 10.79 7.59
N THR A 162 23.33 9.96 7.35
CA THR A 162 23.12 8.61 6.79
C THR A 162 22.38 7.70 7.75
N ALA A 163 22.76 7.69 9.03
CA ALA A 163 22.07 6.88 10.05
C ALA A 163 20.61 7.34 10.24
N TRP A 164 20.35 8.65 10.18
CA TRP A 164 19.00 9.20 10.22
C TRP A 164 18.16 8.66 9.06
N LEU A 165 18.59 8.87 7.80
CA LEU A 165 17.84 8.47 6.63
C LEU A 165 17.64 6.95 6.56
N LEU A 166 18.72 6.17 6.74
CA LEU A 166 18.66 4.70 6.70
C LEU A 166 17.78 4.13 7.81
N GLY A 167 17.78 4.73 9.00
CA GLY A 167 16.90 4.32 10.10
C GLY A 167 15.43 4.43 9.73
N TRP A 168 15.03 5.52 9.11
CA TRP A 168 13.66 5.71 8.62
C TRP A 168 13.32 4.76 7.47
N LEU A 169 14.20 4.62 6.49
CA LEU A 169 13.99 3.75 5.33
C LEU A 169 13.96 2.27 5.72
N ALA A 170 14.73 1.85 6.74
CA ALA A 170 14.65 0.51 7.29
C ALA A 170 13.28 0.21 7.91
N VAL A 171 12.71 1.18 8.66
CA VAL A 171 11.33 1.04 9.21
C VAL A 171 10.30 1.01 8.09
N THR A 172 10.47 1.82 7.05
CA THR A 172 9.61 1.78 5.85
C THR A 172 9.66 0.41 5.16
N ALA A 173 10.85 -0.14 4.95
CA ALA A 173 11.04 -1.44 4.31
C ALA A 173 10.42 -2.58 5.14
N LEU A 174 10.67 -2.61 6.46
CA LEU A 174 10.07 -3.59 7.37
C LEU A 174 8.55 -3.44 7.45
N GLY A 175 8.04 -2.21 7.48
CA GLY A 175 6.62 -1.93 7.44
C GLY A 175 5.97 -2.39 6.12
N SER A 176 6.62 -2.13 4.98
CA SER A 176 6.16 -2.59 3.67
C SER A 176 6.13 -4.12 3.58
N LEU A 177 7.16 -4.78 4.09
CA LEU A 177 7.20 -6.25 4.18
C LEU A 177 6.04 -6.78 5.02
N LEU A 178 5.81 -6.21 6.21
CA LEU A 178 4.73 -6.64 7.10
C LEU A 178 3.34 -6.46 6.45
N VAL A 179 3.10 -5.30 5.83
CA VAL A 179 1.84 -4.99 5.14
C VAL A 179 1.63 -5.91 3.95
N LEU A 180 2.70 -6.22 3.20
CA LEU A 180 2.69 -7.12 2.06
C LEU A 180 2.36 -8.56 2.47
N VAL A 181 3.03 -9.06 3.51
CA VAL A 181 2.74 -10.38 4.11
C VAL A 181 1.29 -10.45 4.59
N ALA A 182 0.80 -9.40 5.26
CA ALA A 182 -0.56 -9.36 5.74
C ALA A 182 -1.60 -9.43 4.61
N ALA A 183 -1.34 -8.75 3.48
CA ALA A 183 -2.19 -8.85 2.29
C ALA A 183 -2.22 -10.28 1.75
N GLY A 184 -1.06 -10.91 1.54
CA GLY A 184 -0.96 -12.29 1.05
C GLY A 184 -1.57 -13.31 1.99
N VAL A 185 -1.33 -13.17 3.30
CA VAL A 185 -1.94 -14.04 4.33
C VAL A 185 -3.46 -13.85 4.35
N GLY A 186 -3.97 -12.62 4.19
CA GLY A 186 -5.41 -12.38 4.11
C GLY A 186 -6.07 -13.13 2.97
N VAL A 187 -5.49 -13.07 1.76
CA VAL A 187 -5.98 -13.81 0.59
C VAL A 187 -5.89 -15.32 0.83
N ALA A 188 -4.75 -15.81 1.32
CA ALA A 188 -4.51 -17.24 1.56
C ALA A 188 -5.44 -17.83 2.63
N VAL A 189 -5.72 -17.08 3.70
CA VAL A 189 -6.68 -17.50 4.75
C VAL A 189 -8.09 -17.59 4.18
N ALA A 190 -8.51 -16.59 3.40
CA ALA A 190 -9.83 -16.58 2.80
C ALA A 190 -10.02 -17.75 1.81
N ASP A 191 -9.05 -17.96 0.92
CA ASP A 191 -9.05 -19.11 0.00
C ASP A 191 -9.12 -20.43 0.75
N THR A 192 -8.31 -20.61 1.80
CA THR A 192 -8.31 -21.82 2.62
C THR A 192 -9.66 -22.06 3.30
N LEU A 193 -10.32 -21.00 3.79
CA LEU A 193 -11.63 -21.12 4.47
C LEU A 193 -12.75 -21.46 3.49
N VAL A 194 -12.68 -20.97 2.25
CA VAL A 194 -13.72 -21.15 1.24
C VAL A 194 -13.51 -22.44 0.46
N SER A 195 -12.27 -22.75 0.05
CA SER A 195 -11.95 -23.99 -0.68
C SER A 195 -11.87 -25.24 0.21
N GLY A 196 -11.73 -25.06 1.52
CA GLY A 196 -11.51 -26.16 2.49
C GLY A 196 -10.11 -26.79 2.38
N SER A 197 -9.19 -26.22 1.63
CA SER A 197 -7.84 -26.75 1.38
C SER A 197 -6.78 -25.68 1.59
N ALA A 198 -5.72 -26.01 2.32
CA ALA A 198 -4.56 -25.13 2.53
C ALA A 198 -3.47 -25.31 1.45
N GLY A 199 -3.75 -26.02 0.36
CA GLY A 199 -2.75 -26.33 -0.66
C GLY A 199 -2.11 -25.11 -1.29
N ARG A 200 -2.89 -24.06 -1.56
CA ARG A 200 -2.43 -22.79 -2.18
C ARG A 200 -1.89 -21.76 -1.18
N PHE A 201 -1.99 -22.01 0.13
CA PHE A 201 -1.63 -21.02 1.14
C PHE A 201 -0.21 -20.46 0.96
N GLY A 202 0.78 -21.35 0.82
CA GLY A 202 2.17 -20.96 0.63
C GLY A 202 2.42 -20.21 -0.68
N GLU A 203 1.74 -20.61 -1.74
CA GLU A 203 1.84 -19.98 -3.07
C GLU A 203 1.30 -18.55 -3.05
N LEU A 204 0.13 -18.32 -2.45
CA LEU A 204 -0.49 -17.00 -2.35
C LEU A 204 0.31 -16.03 -1.48
N VAL A 205 0.85 -16.52 -0.36
CA VAL A 205 1.79 -15.70 0.45
C VAL A 205 3.08 -15.43 -0.31
N GLY A 206 3.61 -16.44 -1.00
CA GLY A 206 4.79 -16.29 -1.87
C GLY A 206 4.56 -15.29 -2.99
N ALA A 207 3.39 -15.36 -3.65
CA ALA A 207 2.99 -14.43 -4.71
C ALA A 207 3.00 -12.97 -4.24
N SER A 208 2.54 -12.68 -3.02
CA SER A 208 2.65 -11.33 -2.47
C SER A 208 4.11 -10.89 -2.29
N LEU A 209 4.98 -11.77 -1.78
CA LEU A 209 6.39 -11.45 -1.47
C LEU A 209 7.24 -11.16 -2.70
N VAL A 210 6.92 -11.76 -3.85
CA VAL A 210 7.63 -11.52 -5.11
C VAL A 210 7.58 -10.05 -5.53
N TYR A 211 6.55 -9.31 -5.13
CA TYR A 211 6.41 -7.87 -5.40
C TYR A 211 7.23 -6.96 -4.45
N LEU A 212 7.90 -7.50 -3.44
CA LEU A 212 8.68 -6.67 -2.50
C LEU A 212 9.70 -5.77 -3.20
N PRO A 213 10.46 -6.23 -4.22
CA PRO A 213 11.36 -5.35 -4.98
C PRO A 213 10.63 -4.24 -5.73
N ALA A 214 9.48 -4.51 -6.33
CA ALA A 214 8.68 -3.50 -7.04
C ALA A 214 8.19 -2.40 -6.09
N VAL A 215 7.71 -2.76 -4.89
CA VAL A 215 7.38 -1.81 -3.81
C VAL A 215 8.64 -1.05 -3.39
N GLY A 216 9.79 -1.73 -3.30
CA GLY A 216 11.10 -1.14 -2.99
C GLY A 216 11.53 -0.09 -4.03
N VAL A 217 11.25 -0.30 -5.31
CA VAL A 217 11.53 0.68 -6.39
C VAL A 217 10.75 1.96 -6.16
N LEU A 218 9.44 1.90 -5.87
CA LEU A 218 8.64 3.11 -5.62
C LEU A 218 9.01 3.80 -4.31
N GLY A 219 9.27 3.05 -3.24
CA GLY A 219 9.79 3.59 -1.99
C GLY A 219 11.16 4.23 -2.17
N GLY A 220 12.05 3.58 -2.92
CA GLY A 220 13.38 4.09 -3.30
C GLY A 220 13.30 5.35 -4.15
N LEU A 221 12.38 5.41 -5.13
CA LEU A 221 12.13 6.60 -5.93
C LEU A 221 11.66 7.78 -5.06
N ALA A 222 10.69 7.55 -4.18
CA ALA A 222 10.24 8.56 -3.24
C ALA A 222 11.38 9.06 -2.35
N ALA A 223 12.24 8.14 -1.87
CA ALA A 223 13.42 8.47 -1.07
C ALA A 223 14.48 9.26 -1.87
N ALA A 224 14.73 8.90 -3.13
CA ALA A 224 15.64 9.62 -4.01
C ALA A 224 15.14 11.04 -4.29
N LEU A 225 13.83 11.21 -4.58
CA LEU A 225 13.21 12.51 -4.72
C LEU A 225 13.32 13.35 -3.44
N TYR A 226 13.09 12.72 -2.27
CA TYR A 226 13.30 13.39 -0.99
C TYR A 226 14.76 13.85 -0.79
N GLY A 227 15.72 13.02 -1.18
CA GLY A 227 17.15 13.33 -1.05
C GLY A 227 17.63 14.47 -1.96
N TRP A 228 17.18 14.51 -3.22
CA TRP A 228 17.67 15.46 -4.24
C TRP A 228 16.72 16.62 -4.50
N LEU A 229 15.44 16.38 -4.56
CA LEU A 229 14.41 17.30 -5.04
C LEU A 229 13.18 17.27 -4.13
N PRO A 230 13.29 17.68 -2.84
CA PRO A 230 12.20 17.53 -1.87
C PRO A 230 10.92 18.27 -2.27
N ARG A 231 11.04 19.34 -3.10
CA ARG A 231 9.88 20.06 -3.66
C ARG A 231 9.07 19.23 -4.64
N LEU A 232 9.70 18.26 -5.30
CA LEU A 232 9.09 17.37 -6.30
C LEU A 232 8.65 16.02 -5.71
N GLY A 233 8.64 15.87 -4.40
CA GLY A 233 8.23 14.62 -3.74
C GLY A 233 6.85 14.12 -4.19
N ALA A 234 5.92 15.01 -4.55
CA ALA A 234 4.61 14.65 -5.09
C ALA A 234 4.68 13.83 -6.39
N LEU A 235 5.77 13.89 -7.16
CA LEU A 235 5.94 13.08 -8.37
C LEU A 235 5.93 11.57 -8.08
N ALA A 236 6.35 11.15 -6.89
CA ALA A 236 6.24 9.74 -6.50
C ALA A 236 4.78 9.24 -6.56
N TRP A 237 3.81 10.07 -6.19
CA TRP A 237 2.39 9.75 -6.28
C TRP A 237 1.89 9.69 -7.73
N VAL A 238 2.42 10.53 -8.61
CA VAL A 238 2.10 10.47 -10.05
C VAL A 238 2.57 9.15 -10.63
N VAL A 239 3.77 8.68 -10.24
CA VAL A 239 4.28 7.37 -10.68
C VAL A 239 3.43 6.23 -10.12
N VAL A 240 3.03 6.28 -8.83
CA VAL A 240 2.10 5.28 -8.25
C VAL A 240 0.79 5.26 -9.02
N ALA A 241 0.19 6.43 -9.29
CA ALA A 241 -1.04 6.53 -10.07
C ALA A 241 -0.87 5.99 -11.49
N GLY A 242 0.26 6.26 -12.13
CA GLY A 242 0.61 5.69 -13.43
C GLY A 242 0.69 4.17 -13.40
N CYS A 243 1.33 3.59 -12.38
CA CYS A 243 1.37 2.14 -12.19
C CYS A 243 -0.02 1.54 -11.97
N PHE A 244 -0.93 2.23 -11.26
CA PHE A 244 -2.33 1.82 -11.13
C PHE A 244 -3.05 1.81 -12.48
N VAL A 245 -2.92 2.88 -13.26
CA VAL A 245 -3.56 2.97 -14.58
C VAL A 245 -3.03 1.88 -15.51
N VAL A 246 -1.72 1.70 -15.56
CA VAL A 246 -1.07 0.69 -16.40
C VAL A 246 -1.45 -0.72 -15.95
N GLY A 247 -1.39 -1.01 -14.65
CA GLY A 247 -1.63 -2.34 -14.11
C GLY A 247 -3.10 -2.79 -14.20
N TRP A 248 -4.05 -1.87 -14.04
CA TRP A 248 -5.47 -2.21 -14.02
C TRP A 248 -6.19 -1.93 -15.34
N LEU A 249 -5.85 -0.83 -16.02
CA LEU A 249 -6.52 -0.39 -17.24
C LEU A 249 -5.65 -0.58 -18.50
N GLY A 250 -4.45 -1.14 -18.38
CA GLY A 250 -3.48 -1.24 -19.47
C GLY A 250 -4.02 -2.00 -20.69
N ASP A 251 -4.71 -3.11 -20.47
CA ASP A 251 -5.32 -3.91 -21.53
C ASP A 251 -6.54 -3.21 -22.14
N LEU A 252 -7.40 -2.61 -21.29
CA LEU A 252 -8.59 -1.89 -21.74
C LEU A 252 -8.24 -0.65 -22.57
N LEU A 253 -7.20 0.08 -22.17
CA LEU A 253 -6.73 1.29 -22.85
C LEU A 253 -5.77 0.98 -24.02
N LYS A 254 -5.46 -0.31 -24.27
CA LYS A 254 -4.49 -0.75 -25.29
C LYS A 254 -3.15 -0.03 -25.18
N ILE A 255 -2.66 0.16 -23.94
CA ILE A 255 -1.39 0.80 -23.68
C ILE A 255 -0.26 -0.03 -24.31
N PRO A 256 0.67 0.58 -25.11
CA PRO A 256 1.78 -0.14 -25.71
C PRO A 256 2.61 -0.91 -24.67
N GLU A 257 3.06 -2.12 -25.03
CA GLU A 257 3.85 -3.00 -24.13
C GLU A 257 5.07 -2.27 -23.55
N ALA A 258 5.79 -1.51 -24.35
CA ALA A 258 6.95 -0.74 -23.89
C ALA A 258 6.63 0.24 -22.74
N VAL A 259 5.41 0.76 -22.64
CA VAL A 259 4.96 1.62 -21.52
C VAL A 259 4.52 0.76 -20.34
N ARG A 260 3.93 -0.40 -20.61
CA ARG A 260 3.51 -1.36 -19.57
C ARG A 260 4.73 -1.93 -18.84
N ASP A 261 5.78 -2.26 -19.57
CA ASP A 261 7.04 -2.80 -19.04
C ASP A 261 7.84 -1.78 -18.22
N LEU A 262 7.50 -0.50 -18.34
CA LEU A 262 8.10 0.54 -17.48
C LEU A 262 7.55 0.46 -16.04
N SER A 263 6.39 -0.16 -15.84
CA SER A 263 5.82 -0.36 -14.50
C SER A 263 6.50 -1.55 -13.81
N PRO A 264 7.17 -1.35 -12.67
CA PRO A 264 7.83 -2.44 -11.94
C PRO A 264 6.85 -3.54 -11.51
N PHE A 265 5.57 -3.21 -11.35
CA PHE A 265 4.53 -4.19 -10.98
C PHE A 265 4.09 -5.04 -12.17
N ASN A 266 4.08 -4.46 -13.37
CA ASN A 266 3.67 -5.19 -14.56
C ASN A 266 4.79 -6.11 -15.07
N SER A 267 6.05 -5.74 -14.82
CA SER A 267 7.23 -6.58 -15.11
C SER A 267 7.39 -7.73 -14.11
N THR A 268 6.82 -7.62 -12.89
CA THR A 268 6.88 -8.69 -11.89
C THR A 268 5.98 -9.85 -12.30
N PRO A 269 6.45 -11.13 -12.29
CA PRO A 269 5.62 -12.27 -12.67
C PRO A 269 4.38 -12.39 -11.77
N ARG A 270 3.22 -12.62 -12.41
CA ARG A 270 1.91 -12.72 -11.76
C ARG A 270 1.67 -14.12 -11.23
N LEU A 271 2.26 -14.43 -10.09
CA LEU A 271 2.04 -15.71 -9.44
C LEU A 271 0.62 -15.81 -8.84
N PRO A 272 -0.04 -16.99 -8.87
CA PRO A 272 0.46 -18.28 -9.39
C PRO A 272 0.31 -18.47 -10.89
N GLN A 273 -0.32 -17.56 -11.63
CA GLN A 273 -0.64 -17.68 -13.06
C GLN A 273 0.61 -17.86 -13.95
N GLU A 274 1.71 -17.18 -13.61
CA GLU A 274 2.94 -17.18 -14.41
C GLU A 274 4.06 -17.92 -13.69
N ALA A 275 5.06 -18.39 -14.42
CA ALA A 275 6.26 -18.99 -13.83
C ALA A 275 7.15 -17.90 -13.19
N MET A 276 7.85 -18.27 -12.13
CA MET A 276 8.78 -17.38 -11.43
C MET A 276 9.97 -16.99 -12.32
N ASP A 277 10.13 -15.69 -12.56
CA ASP A 277 11.29 -15.11 -13.24
C ASP A 277 12.21 -14.39 -12.24
N TRP A 278 13.26 -15.09 -11.81
CA TRP A 278 14.25 -14.57 -10.89
C TRP A 278 15.09 -13.42 -11.46
N SER A 279 15.21 -13.32 -12.79
CA SER A 279 15.99 -12.25 -13.46
C SER A 279 15.33 -10.90 -13.25
N VAL A 280 14.01 -10.83 -13.38
CA VAL A 280 13.21 -9.60 -13.14
C VAL A 280 13.26 -9.21 -11.67
N VAL A 281 13.07 -10.16 -10.77
CA VAL A 281 13.13 -9.90 -9.31
C VAL A 281 14.49 -9.35 -8.91
N LEU A 282 15.58 -9.92 -9.45
CA LEU A 282 16.92 -9.44 -9.20
C LEU A 282 17.13 -8.03 -9.77
N LEU A 283 16.69 -7.78 -11.00
CA LEU A 283 16.79 -6.47 -11.65
C LEU A 283 16.09 -5.39 -10.83
N LEU A 284 14.84 -5.65 -10.41
CA LEU A 284 14.07 -4.72 -9.59
C LEU A 284 14.70 -4.50 -8.21
N THR A 285 15.29 -5.55 -7.62
CA THR A 285 16.03 -5.45 -6.35
C THR A 285 17.25 -4.53 -6.51
N VAL A 286 18.05 -4.74 -7.56
CA VAL A 286 19.20 -3.88 -7.86
C VAL A 286 18.75 -2.44 -8.09
N LEU A 287 17.68 -2.21 -8.86
CA LEU A 287 17.13 -0.89 -9.11
C LEU A 287 16.69 -0.20 -7.80
N ALA A 288 16.00 -0.93 -6.92
CA ALA A 288 15.59 -0.41 -5.61
C ALA A 288 16.80 -0.01 -4.75
N LEU A 289 17.87 -0.83 -4.74
CA LEU A 289 19.11 -0.54 -4.02
C LEU A 289 19.87 0.66 -4.62
N VAL A 290 19.89 0.81 -5.95
CA VAL A 290 20.47 1.98 -6.63
C VAL A 290 19.71 3.25 -6.24
N LEU A 291 18.38 3.23 -6.27
CA LEU A 291 17.55 4.37 -5.86
C LEU A 291 17.76 4.74 -4.39
N LEU A 292 17.91 3.74 -3.53
CA LEU A 292 18.27 3.93 -2.11
C LEU A 292 19.65 4.58 -1.97
N GLY A 293 20.65 4.12 -2.72
CA GLY A 293 21.98 4.74 -2.78
C GLY A 293 21.93 6.19 -3.23
N LEU A 294 21.14 6.49 -4.26
CA LEU A 294 20.90 7.85 -4.74
C LEU A 294 20.24 8.72 -3.67
N ALA A 295 19.25 8.16 -2.93
CA ALA A 295 18.61 8.87 -1.82
C ALA A 295 19.64 9.28 -0.75
N VAL A 296 20.52 8.35 -0.35
CA VAL A 296 21.57 8.61 0.63
C VAL A 296 22.56 9.64 0.11
N ALA A 297 22.99 9.52 -1.15
CA ALA A 297 23.92 10.47 -1.77
C ALA A 297 23.35 11.88 -1.84
N GLY A 298 22.08 12.02 -2.21
CA GLY A 298 21.38 13.31 -2.28
C GLY A 298 21.22 13.94 -0.90
N PHE A 299 20.73 13.19 0.08
CA PHE A 299 20.51 13.68 1.43
C PHE A 299 21.80 14.12 2.15
N ARG A 300 22.92 13.46 1.85
CA ARG A 300 24.24 13.85 2.40
C ARG A 300 24.73 15.20 1.88
N ARG A 301 24.40 15.55 0.63
CA ARG A 301 24.88 16.77 -0.05
C ARG A 301 23.97 17.98 0.15
N ARG A 302 22.72 17.74 0.54
CA ARG A 302 21.71 18.78 0.71
C ARG A 302 21.82 19.43 2.09
N ASP A 303 21.58 20.74 2.16
CA ASP A 303 21.36 21.41 3.44
C ASP A 303 19.96 21.10 3.97
N VAL A 304 19.87 20.72 5.22
CA VAL A 304 18.63 20.40 5.95
C VAL A 304 18.15 21.70 6.59
N GLY A 305 16.87 22.04 6.41
CA GLY A 305 16.27 23.25 7.00
C GLY A 305 16.08 24.43 6.05
N SER A 306 16.50 24.36 4.79
CA SER A 306 16.37 25.44 3.81
C SER A 306 15.17 25.30 2.84
N ALA A 307 14.16 24.48 3.17
CA ALA A 307 13.06 24.17 2.26
C ALA A 307 11.77 24.92 2.56
#